data_4ac87365f16f210864b04b2d486a3c20
#
_entry.id   4ac87365f16f210864b04b2d486a3c20
#
_cell.length_a   1.000
_cell.length_b   1.000
_cell.length_c   1.000
_cell.angle_alpha   90.00
_cell.angle_beta   90.00
_cell.angle_gamma   90.00
#
_symmetry.space_group_name_H-M   'P 1'
#
loop_
_entity.id
_entity.type
_entity.pdbx_description
1 polymer ?
#
loop_
_entity_poly.entity_id
_entity_poly.type
_entity_poly.pdbx_seq_one_letter_code
_entity_poly.pdbx_strand_id
1 'polypeptide(L)'
;MNPVEKLALLRAEMKKRHLDAYVVVTDDFHASEYVGAHFKAREFLSGFTGSAGTLVVLPDAAALWTDGRYFLQASQQLEGSGIELMRMGQPGVPEIPALLRDHVPENGWIGFDSRTISNDFARSIGEKTREKHIRFAGDEDLVDLVWANRPALSCEPVWELDVKYAGLTRREKLAMVRGKMKEMGASVFVIPSLDEVAWLLNLRGNDVLFTPVFLSYLLLEQDTATLCVQREAVSAEIEAHLKSDGVTLAPYDDIYRLVAALPTGTRVLLDGERANYRILQSVPESAEVLDRTSPIQLM
;
A
#
# COMPACT_ATOMS: atom_id res chain seq x y z
N MET A 1 -11.39 -0.60 -24.36
CA MET A 1 -10.50 -1.78 -24.40
C MET A 1 -11.08 -2.86 -23.51
N ASN A 2 -11.12 -4.08 -23.99
CA ASN A 2 -11.50 -5.25 -23.21
C ASN A 2 -10.30 -5.79 -22.40
N PRO A 3 -10.48 -6.73 -21.44
CA PRO A 3 -9.38 -7.27 -20.63
C PRO A 3 -8.24 -7.88 -21.46
N VAL A 4 -8.54 -8.59 -22.55
CA VAL A 4 -7.53 -9.21 -23.43
C VAL A 4 -6.59 -8.16 -24.02
N GLU A 5 -7.15 -7.05 -24.51
CA GLU A 5 -6.39 -5.94 -25.08
C GLU A 5 -5.51 -5.27 -24.01
N LYS A 6 -6.05 -5.04 -22.80
CA LYS A 6 -5.31 -4.43 -21.69
C LYS A 6 -4.15 -5.31 -21.23
N LEU A 7 -4.38 -6.63 -21.11
CA LEU A 7 -3.32 -7.59 -20.78
C LEU A 7 -2.25 -7.66 -21.86
N ALA A 8 -2.62 -7.54 -23.13
CA ALA A 8 -1.65 -7.50 -24.23
C ALA A 8 -0.75 -6.26 -24.14
N LEU A 9 -1.30 -5.09 -23.81
CA LEU A 9 -0.52 -3.88 -23.59
C LEU A 9 0.40 -4.02 -22.37
N LEU A 10 -0.09 -4.54 -21.25
CA LEU A 10 0.73 -4.78 -20.06
C LEU A 10 1.88 -5.75 -20.33
N ARG A 11 1.62 -6.85 -21.05
CA ARG A 11 2.65 -7.80 -21.48
C ARG A 11 3.70 -7.17 -22.40
N ALA A 12 3.30 -6.23 -23.24
CA ALA A 12 4.24 -5.47 -24.07
C ALA A 12 5.20 -4.60 -23.20
N GLU A 13 4.69 -3.98 -22.12
CA GLU A 13 5.53 -3.24 -21.17
C GLU A 13 6.39 -4.17 -20.32
N MET A 14 5.87 -5.31 -19.87
CA MET A 14 6.65 -6.36 -19.19
C MET A 14 7.83 -6.83 -20.04
N LYS A 15 7.59 -7.11 -21.34
CA LYS A 15 8.63 -7.56 -22.27
C LYS A 15 9.75 -6.53 -22.45
N LYS A 16 9.43 -5.24 -22.55
CA LYS A 16 10.43 -4.15 -22.66
C LYS A 16 11.36 -4.11 -21.43
N ARG A 17 10.87 -4.56 -20.27
CA ARG A 17 11.58 -4.53 -18.98
C ARG A 17 12.11 -5.89 -18.56
N HIS A 18 11.97 -6.89 -19.42
CA HIS A 18 12.40 -8.28 -19.14
C HIS A 18 11.75 -8.86 -17.88
N LEU A 19 10.47 -8.56 -17.65
CA LEU A 19 9.71 -9.11 -16.53
C LEU A 19 9.06 -10.44 -16.92
N ASP A 20 9.20 -11.43 -16.06
CA ASP A 20 8.64 -12.77 -16.21
C ASP A 20 7.25 -12.91 -15.57
N ALA A 21 6.91 -12.04 -14.63
CA ALA A 21 5.59 -11.91 -14.04
C ALA A 21 5.31 -10.45 -13.64
N TYR A 22 4.02 -10.08 -13.56
CA TYR A 22 3.58 -8.82 -12.97
C TYR A 22 2.41 -9.05 -12.03
N VAL A 23 2.50 -8.54 -10.81
CA VAL A 23 1.49 -8.74 -9.76
C VAL A 23 0.73 -7.43 -9.53
N VAL A 24 -0.62 -7.49 -9.56
CA VAL A 24 -1.50 -6.36 -9.31
C VAL A 24 -2.50 -6.74 -8.21
N VAL A 25 -2.37 -6.13 -7.06
CA VAL A 25 -3.24 -6.35 -5.90
C VAL A 25 -4.49 -5.45 -5.93
N THR A 26 -5.48 -5.78 -5.12
CA THR A 26 -6.53 -4.82 -4.73
C THR A 26 -6.05 -4.13 -3.47
N ASP A 27 -5.31 -3.07 -3.64
CA ASP A 27 -4.81 -2.27 -2.53
C ASP A 27 -4.51 -0.85 -2.99
N ASP A 28 -4.41 0.06 -2.02
CA ASP A 28 -3.85 1.39 -2.21
C ASP A 28 -2.43 1.46 -1.61
N PHE A 29 -1.87 2.66 -1.47
CA PHE A 29 -0.54 2.83 -0.87
C PHE A 29 -0.53 2.68 0.66
N HIS A 30 -1.69 2.41 1.28
CA HIS A 30 -1.94 2.49 2.71
C HIS A 30 -2.53 1.22 3.31
N ALA A 31 -2.69 0.16 2.52
CA ALA A 31 -3.35 -1.09 2.89
C ALA A 31 -4.80 -0.88 3.38
N SER A 32 -5.57 -0.04 2.66
CA SER A 32 -6.95 0.26 2.98
C SER A 32 -7.89 -0.85 2.54
N GLU A 33 -8.95 -1.12 3.31
CA GLU A 33 -9.97 -2.12 2.94
C GLU A 33 -10.73 -1.71 1.67
N TYR A 34 -11.01 -0.42 1.50
CA TYR A 34 -11.65 0.15 0.31
C TYR A 34 -10.69 1.12 -0.36
N VAL A 35 -10.59 1.03 -1.66
CA VAL A 35 -9.62 1.82 -2.43
C VAL A 35 -10.32 2.88 -3.28
N GLY A 36 -9.69 4.04 -3.41
CA GLY A 36 -10.12 5.11 -4.30
C GLY A 36 -10.01 4.71 -5.78
N ALA A 37 -10.65 5.48 -6.66
CA ALA A 37 -10.73 5.18 -8.10
C ALA A 37 -9.36 5.05 -8.78
N HIS A 38 -8.36 5.80 -8.34
CA HIS A 38 -6.97 5.73 -8.83
C HIS A 38 -6.36 4.33 -8.66
N PHE A 39 -6.68 3.66 -7.56
CA PHE A 39 -6.09 2.37 -7.17
C PHE A 39 -6.79 1.15 -7.75
N LYS A 40 -7.82 1.31 -8.57
CA LYS A 40 -8.57 0.22 -9.19
C LYS A 40 -7.84 -0.45 -10.37
N ALA A 41 -6.53 -0.59 -10.28
CA ALA A 41 -5.67 -1.15 -11.32
C ALA A 41 -6.06 -2.60 -11.68
N ARG A 42 -6.31 -3.45 -10.68
CA ARG A 42 -6.75 -4.83 -10.87
C ARG A 42 -8.13 -4.89 -11.56
N GLU A 43 -9.08 -4.04 -11.12
CA GLU A 43 -10.41 -3.93 -11.75
C GLU A 43 -10.28 -3.45 -13.21
N PHE A 44 -9.45 -2.44 -13.47
CA PHE A 44 -9.18 -1.95 -14.82
C PHE A 44 -8.68 -3.06 -15.73
N LEU A 45 -7.68 -3.84 -15.32
CA LEU A 45 -7.08 -4.88 -16.16
C LEU A 45 -8.02 -6.06 -16.38
N SER A 46 -8.69 -6.53 -15.32
CA SER A 46 -9.43 -7.79 -15.35
C SER A 46 -10.91 -7.65 -15.66
N GLY A 47 -11.50 -6.48 -15.40
CA GLY A 47 -12.96 -6.29 -15.43
C GLY A 47 -13.67 -6.85 -14.19
N PHE A 48 -12.95 -7.49 -13.26
CA PHE A 48 -13.52 -8.00 -12.02
C PHE A 48 -13.68 -6.86 -11.00
N THR A 49 -14.90 -6.65 -10.50
CA THR A 49 -15.25 -5.52 -9.63
C THR A 49 -15.37 -5.86 -8.14
N GLY A 50 -15.11 -7.11 -7.74
CA GLY A 50 -15.09 -7.52 -6.33
C GLY A 50 -14.03 -6.75 -5.53
N SER A 51 -14.26 -6.52 -4.23
CA SER A 51 -13.36 -5.69 -3.41
C SER A 51 -12.06 -6.41 -2.99
N ALA A 52 -11.94 -7.71 -3.20
CA ALA A 52 -10.73 -8.46 -2.83
C ALA A 52 -10.26 -9.35 -3.99
N GLY A 53 -8.98 -9.25 -4.32
CA GLY A 53 -8.36 -10.11 -5.32
C GLY A 53 -6.99 -9.63 -5.75
N THR A 54 -6.19 -10.57 -6.24
CA THR A 54 -4.86 -10.30 -6.80
C THR A 54 -4.76 -10.92 -8.18
N LEU A 55 -4.32 -10.13 -9.14
CA LEU A 55 -4.08 -10.54 -10.52
C LEU A 55 -2.58 -10.80 -10.70
N VAL A 56 -2.23 -11.97 -11.21
CA VAL A 56 -0.86 -12.29 -11.68
C VAL A 56 -0.89 -12.42 -13.19
N VAL A 57 -0.03 -11.68 -13.86
CA VAL A 57 0.12 -11.71 -15.32
C VAL A 57 1.48 -12.31 -15.65
N LEU A 58 1.46 -13.38 -16.44
CA LEU A 58 2.62 -14.04 -17.02
C LEU A 58 2.71 -13.70 -18.52
N PRO A 59 3.81 -14.00 -19.22
CA PRO A 59 3.95 -13.70 -20.63
C PRO A 59 2.83 -14.31 -21.51
N ASP A 60 2.34 -15.49 -21.16
CA ASP A 60 1.36 -16.27 -21.91
C ASP A 60 0.08 -16.61 -21.14
N ALA A 61 0.03 -16.37 -19.83
CA ALA A 61 -1.10 -16.66 -18.97
C ALA A 61 -1.47 -15.46 -18.07
N ALA A 62 -2.66 -15.50 -17.47
CA ALA A 62 -3.04 -14.59 -16.39
C ALA A 62 -4.00 -15.31 -15.45
N ALA A 63 -3.89 -15.06 -14.15
CA ALA A 63 -4.73 -15.66 -13.14
C ALA A 63 -5.13 -14.64 -12.06
N LEU A 64 -6.36 -14.75 -11.57
CA LEU A 64 -6.91 -13.86 -10.54
C LEU A 64 -7.34 -14.68 -9.32
N TRP A 65 -6.72 -14.42 -8.20
CA TRP A 65 -7.10 -14.98 -6.90
C TRP A 65 -8.16 -14.11 -6.25
N THR A 66 -9.20 -14.74 -5.72
CA THR A 66 -10.19 -14.08 -4.87
C THR A 66 -10.75 -15.08 -3.85
N ASP A 67 -11.43 -14.61 -2.81
CA ASP A 67 -12.01 -15.43 -1.76
C ASP A 67 -13.46 -15.87 -2.07
N GLY A 68 -14.03 -16.72 -1.21
CA GLY A 68 -15.33 -17.36 -1.40
C GLY A 68 -16.51 -16.41 -1.59
N ARG A 69 -16.41 -15.17 -1.11
CA ARG A 69 -17.46 -14.15 -1.28
C ARG A 69 -17.69 -13.80 -2.75
N TYR A 70 -16.66 -13.96 -3.58
CA TYR A 70 -16.62 -13.47 -4.96
C TYR A 70 -16.53 -14.58 -6.03
N PHE A 71 -16.50 -15.87 -5.68
CA PHE A 71 -16.32 -16.94 -6.68
C PHE A 71 -17.34 -16.89 -7.82
N LEU A 72 -18.62 -16.68 -7.50
CA LEU A 72 -19.67 -16.59 -8.51
C LEU A 72 -19.52 -15.34 -9.39
N GLN A 73 -19.33 -14.19 -8.78
CA GLN A 73 -19.14 -12.92 -9.48
C GLN A 73 -17.90 -12.98 -10.39
N ALA A 74 -16.78 -13.45 -9.85
CA ALA A 74 -15.53 -13.55 -10.62
C ALA A 74 -15.67 -14.51 -11.79
N SER A 75 -16.32 -15.68 -11.62
CA SER A 75 -16.53 -16.61 -12.73
C SER A 75 -17.32 -16.01 -13.88
N GLN A 76 -18.31 -15.14 -13.58
CA GLN A 76 -19.10 -14.43 -14.60
C GLN A 76 -18.32 -13.28 -15.24
N GLN A 77 -17.63 -12.46 -14.44
CA GLN A 77 -16.95 -11.28 -14.94
C GLN A 77 -15.64 -11.58 -15.68
N LEU A 78 -15.00 -12.70 -15.40
CA LEU A 78 -13.79 -13.16 -16.09
C LEU A 78 -14.07 -13.97 -17.33
N GLU A 79 -15.34 -14.28 -17.66
CA GLU A 79 -15.69 -15.02 -18.87
C GLU A 79 -15.19 -14.31 -20.13
N GLY A 80 -14.45 -15.01 -20.98
CA GLY A 80 -13.88 -14.45 -22.21
C GLY A 80 -12.70 -13.47 -22.01
N SER A 81 -12.24 -13.24 -20.77
CA SER A 81 -11.10 -12.34 -20.49
C SER A 81 -9.73 -12.96 -20.73
N GLY A 82 -9.64 -14.30 -20.81
CA GLY A 82 -8.36 -15.03 -20.82
C GLY A 82 -7.65 -15.05 -19.45
N ILE A 83 -8.36 -14.71 -18.37
CA ILE A 83 -7.87 -14.74 -16.98
C ILE A 83 -8.47 -15.96 -16.28
N GLU A 84 -7.62 -16.83 -15.74
CA GLU A 84 -8.05 -17.99 -14.95
C GLU A 84 -8.48 -17.56 -13.55
N LEU A 85 -9.62 -18.08 -13.06
CA LEU A 85 -10.09 -17.85 -11.71
C LEU A 85 -9.45 -18.83 -10.73
N MET A 86 -8.63 -18.31 -9.83
CA MET A 86 -8.03 -19.04 -8.71
C MET A 86 -8.89 -18.85 -7.44
N ARG A 87 -9.63 -19.90 -7.07
CA ARG A 87 -10.53 -19.90 -5.91
C ARG A 87 -9.74 -20.15 -4.62
N MET A 88 -9.35 -19.09 -3.93
CA MET A 88 -8.54 -19.15 -2.70
C MET A 88 -9.12 -20.14 -1.68
N GLY A 89 -8.24 -20.97 -1.09
CA GLY A 89 -8.61 -21.94 -0.08
C GLY A 89 -9.26 -23.25 -0.63
N GLN A 90 -9.47 -23.36 -1.94
CA GLN A 90 -9.97 -24.60 -2.52
C GLN A 90 -8.83 -25.60 -2.79
N PRO A 91 -9.09 -26.92 -2.66
CA PRO A 91 -8.09 -27.93 -2.95
C PRO A 91 -7.53 -27.82 -4.38
N GLY A 92 -6.22 -27.90 -4.52
CA GLY A 92 -5.53 -27.83 -5.81
C GLY A 92 -5.26 -26.42 -6.33
N VAL A 93 -5.75 -25.38 -5.67
CA VAL A 93 -5.44 -23.98 -6.02
C VAL A 93 -4.14 -23.56 -5.33
N PRO A 94 -3.08 -23.21 -6.08
CA PRO A 94 -1.82 -22.77 -5.49
C PRO A 94 -1.94 -21.40 -4.88
N GLU A 95 -1.15 -21.13 -3.86
CA GLU A 95 -0.92 -19.75 -3.40
C GLU A 95 -0.09 -18.97 -4.42
N ILE A 96 -0.25 -17.64 -4.46
CA ILE A 96 0.45 -16.77 -5.42
C ILE A 96 1.98 -16.96 -5.37
N PRO A 97 2.64 -16.99 -4.18
CA PRO A 97 4.08 -17.23 -4.13
C PRO A 97 4.52 -18.57 -4.72
N ALA A 98 3.68 -19.61 -4.59
CA ALA A 98 3.96 -20.92 -5.16
C ALA A 98 3.84 -20.90 -6.69
N LEU A 99 2.80 -20.29 -7.25
CA LEU A 99 2.65 -20.13 -8.70
C LEU A 99 3.82 -19.32 -9.28
N LEU A 100 4.21 -18.23 -8.67
CA LEU A 100 5.34 -17.42 -9.10
C LEU A 100 6.64 -18.21 -9.08
N ARG A 101 6.92 -18.99 -8.02
CA ARG A 101 8.06 -19.89 -7.96
C ARG A 101 8.07 -20.89 -9.15
N ASP A 102 6.92 -21.44 -9.47
CA ASP A 102 6.85 -22.54 -10.46
C ASP A 102 6.97 -22.01 -11.91
N HIS A 103 6.54 -20.77 -12.19
CA HIS A 103 6.49 -20.19 -13.53
C HIS A 103 7.60 -19.19 -13.85
N VAL A 104 8.12 -18.47 -12.86
CA VAL A 104 9.24 -17.54 -13.09
C VAL A 104 10.54 -18.33 -13.17
N PRO A 105 11.38 -18.09 -14.20
CA PRO A 105 12.66 -18.78 -14.35
C PRO A 105 13.67 -18.42 -13.24
N GLU A 106 14.71 -19.21 -13.11
CA GLU A 106 15.85 -18.90 -12.25
C GLU A 106 16.48 -17.56 -12.69
N ASN A 107 16.84 -16.73 -11.72
CA ASN A 107 17.30 -15.34 -11.90
C ASN A 107 16.30 -14.41 -12.62
N GLY A 108 15.02 -14.82 -12.70
CA GLY A 108 13.96 -14.04 -13.31
C GLY A 108 13.55 -12.81 -12.52
N TRP A 109 12.58 -12.06 -13.08
CA TRP A 109 12.09 -10.83 -12.50
C TRP A 109 10.58 -10.83 -12.29
N ILE A 110 10.13 -10.44 -11.10
CA ILE A 110 8.74 -10.18 -10.79
C ILE A 110 8.54 -8.66 -10.66
N GLY A 111 7.64 -8.10 -11.47
CA GLY A 111 7.25 -6.69 -11.41
C GLY A 111 5.99 -6.49 -10.57
N PHE A 112 5.88 -5.34 -9.94
CA PHE A 112 4.69 -4.81 -9.23
C PHE A 112 4.91 -3.33 -8.91
N ASP A 113 3.85 -2.61 -8.54
CA ASP A 113 4.03 -1.30 -7.90
C ASP A 113 4.36 -1.51 -6.41
N SER A 114 5.58 -1.18 -6.00
CA SER A 114 6.05 -1.36 -4.61
C SER A 114 5.29 -0.50 -3.59
N ARG A 115 4.48 0.46 -4.04
CA ARG A 115 3.62 1.29 -3.19
C ARG A 115 2.29 0.63 -2.85
N THR A 116 1.84 -0.36 -3.65
CA THR A 116 0.57 -1.07 -3.42
C THR A 116 0.74 -2.44 -2.78
N ILE A 117 1.93 -3.02 -2.84
CA ILE A 117 2.19 -4.34 -2.26
C ILE A 117 2.69 -4.19 -0.81
N SER A 118 2.09 -4.93 0.13
CA SER A 118 2.54 -4.89 1.52
C SER A 118 3.92 -5.54 1.67
N ASN A 119 4.66 -5.10 2.69
CA ASN A 119 5.96 -5.65 3.01
C ASN A 119 5.90 -7.16 3.27
N ASP A 120 4.90 -7.61 4.00
CA ASP A 120 4.70 -9.03 4.32
C ASP A 120 4.41 -9.88 3.09
N PHE A 121 3.62 -9.36 2.15
CA PHE A 121 3.35 -10.08 0.93
C PHE A 121 4.59 -10.15 0.03
N ALA A 122 5.33 -9.05 -0.14
CA ALA A 122 6.61 -9.06 -0.86
C ALA A 122 7.61 -10.04 -0.23
N ARG A 123 7.71 -10.07 1.11
CA ARG A 123 8.53 -11.01 1.86
C ARG A 123 8.12 -12.46 1.59
N SER A 124 6.82 -12.78 1.62
CA SER A 124 6.31 -14.12 1.35
C SER A 124 6.69 -14.63 -0.04
N ILE A 125 6.62 -13.75 -1.06
CA ILE A 125 7.08 -14.06 -2.41
C ILE A 125 8.59 -14.31 -2.41
N GLY A 126 9.37 -13.41 -1.80
CA GLY A 126 10.83 -13.52 -1.75
C GLY A 126 11.32 -14.80 -1.06
N GLU A 127 10.70 -15.18 0.06
CA GLU A 127 11.03 -16.42 0.77
C GLU A 127 10.73 -17.66 -0.08
N LYS A 128 9.57 -17.69 -0.74
CA LYS A 128 9.13 -18.81 -1.56
C LYS A 128 9.95 -18.97 -2.83
N THR A 129 10.51 -17.88 -3.34
CA THR A 129 11.28 -17.84 -4.60
C THR A 129 12.80 -17.79 -4.39
N ARG A 130 13.25 -17.81 -3.14
CA ARG A 130 14.68 -17.64 -2.76
C ARG A 130 15.64 -18.56 -3.51
N GLU A 131 15.29 -19.83 -3.64
CA GLU A 131 16.15 -20.84 -4.30
C GLU A 131 16.39 -20.57 -5.79
N LYS A 132 15.45 -19.84 -6.42
CA LYS A 132 15.55 -19.43 -7.83
C LYS A 132 16.22 -18.06 -8.03
N HIS A 133 16.68 -17.40 -6.99
CA HIS A 133 17.32 -16.07 -7.04
C HIS A 133 16.48 -15.04 -7.81
N ILE A 134 15.14 -15.09 -7.65
CA ILE A 134 14.23 -14.17 -8.32
C ILE A 134 14.38 -12.77 -7.73
N ARG A 135 14.31 -11.77 -8.61
CA ARG A 135 14.47 -10.35 -8.27
C ARG A 135 13.15 -9.60 -8.45
N PHE A 136 13.01 -8.50 -7.73
CA PHE A 136 11.83 -7.64 -7.79
C PHE A 136 12.13 -6.34 -8.55
N ALA A 137 11.15 -5.91 -9.37
CA ALA A 137 11.12 -4.63 -10.06
C ALA A 137 9.85 -3.88 -9.61
N GLY A 138 9.99 -3.01 -8.62
CA GLY A 138 8.87 -2.32 -7.97
C GLY A 138 8.87 -0.81 -8.14
N ASP A 139 9.79 -0.24 -8.91
CA ASP A 139 9.99 1.22 -9.00
C ASP A 139 9.00 1.92 -9.94
N GLU A 140 8.36 1.18 -10.84
CA GLU A 140 7.47 1.71 -11.86
C GLU A 140 6.13 0.97 -11.86
N ASP A 141 5.02 1.71 -11.81
CA ASP A 141 3.68 1.16 -12.01
C ASP A 141 3.39 1.01 -13.51
N LEU A 142 3.48 -0.24 -14.02
CA LEU A 142 3.21 -0.52 -15.44
C LEU A 142 1.75 -0.31 -15.82
N VAL A 143 0.82 -0.35 -14.86
CA VAL A 143 -0.60 -0.11 -15.15
C VAL A 143 -0.83 1.35 -15.52
N ASP A 144 -0.07 2.28 -14.95
CA ASP A 144 -0.12 3.70 -15.30
C ASP A 144 0.22 3.96 -16.77
N LEU A 145 1.11 3.16 -17.34
CA LEU A 145 1.51 3.27 -18.74
C LEU A 145 0.43 2.77 -19.72
N VAL A 146 -0.48 1.92 -19.28
CA VAL A 146 -1.52 1.30 -20.13
C VAL A 146 -2.93 1.83 -19.83
N TRP A 147 -3.09 2.56 -18.73
CA TRP A 147 -4.36 3.17 -18.34
C TRP A 147 -4.39 4.67 -18.63
N ALA A 148 -4.55 5.04 -19.90
CA ALA A 148 -4.47 6.43 -20.37
C ALA A 148 -5.41 7.42 -19.64
N ASN A 149 -6.57 6.97 -19.16
CA ASN A 149 -7.55 7.79 -18.45
C ASN A 149 -7.64 7.41 -16.97
N ARG A 150 -6.53 7.04 -16.35
CA ARG A 150 -6.50 6.72 -14.92
C ARG A 150 -6.93 7.92 -14.10
N PRO A 151 -7.91 7.78 -13.19
CA PRO A 151 -8.28 8.86 -12.28
C PRO A 151 -7.06 9.38 -11.52
N ALA A 152 -6.98 10.68 -11.27
CA ALA A 152 -5.96 11.25 -10.39
C ALA A 152 -6.16 10.72 -8.94
N LEU A 153 -5.13 10.86 -8.11
CA LEU A 153 -5.27 10.67 -6.68
C LEU A 153 -6.33 11.63 -6.14
N SER A 154 -7.17 11.14 -5.24
CA SER A 154 -8.15 11.99 -4.54
C SER A 154 -7.42 13.05 -3.71
N CYS A 155 -8.02 14.22 -3.60
CA CYS A 155 -7.51 15.35 -2.81
C CYS A 155 -8.69 16.13 -2.23
N GLU A 156 -9.52 15.43 -1.45
CA GLU A 156 -10.68 16.05 -0.81
C GLU A 156 -10.26 16.86 0.42
N PRO A 157 -10.99 17.95 0.76
CA PRO A 157 -10.67 18.77 1.92
C PRO A 157 -10.64 17.98 3.22
N VAL A 158 -9.57 18.15 3.98
CA VAL A 158 -9.42 17.62 5.34
C VAL A 158 -10.16 18.52 6.33
N TRP A 159 -10.77 17.93 7.34
CA TRP A 159 -11.47 18.64 8.42
C TRP A 159 -11.14 18.06 9.80
N GLU A 160 -11.27 18.88 10.85
CA GLU A 160 -10.97 18.48 12.22
C GLU A 160 -12.20 17.84 12.90
N LEU A 161 -11.98 16.71 13.58
CA LEU A 161 -12.96 16.13 14.47
C LEU A 161 -12.85 16.76 15.86
N ASP A 162 -13.92 17.37 16.32
CA ASP A 162 -13.98 18.00 17.65
C ASP A 162 -13.67 16.98 18.77
N VAL A 163 -12.87 17.40 19.73
CA VAL A 163 -12.43 16.60 20.90
C VAL A 163 -13.61 16.00 21.66
N LYS A 164 -14.77 16.65 21.69
CA LYS A 164 -15.98 16.10 22.32
C LYS A 164 -16.43 14.76 21.70
N TYR A 165 -16.08 14.51 20.43
CA TYR A 165 -16.35 13.23 19.74
C TYR A 165 -15.11 12.34 19.72
N ALA A 166 -13.92 12.93 19.67
CA ALA A 166 -12.66 12.20 19.62
C ALA A 166 -12.20 11.66 20.98
N GLY A 167 -12.73 12.20 22.09
CA GLY A 167 -12.43 11.82 23.46
C GLY A 167 -11.11 12.41 24.00
N LEU A 168 -10.04 12.39 23.22
CA LEU A 168 -8.71 12.89 23.55
C LEU A 168 -8.24 13.91 22.54
N THR A 169 -7.45 14.88 23.00
CA THR A 169 -6.78 15.82 22.12
C THR A 169 -5.67 15.15 21.31
N ARG A 170 -5.28 15.78 20.20
CA ARG A 170 -4.13 15.33 19.37
C ARG A 170 -2.84 15.20 20.20
N ARG A 171 -2.58 16.16 21.08
CA ARG A 171 -1.38 16.15 21.96
C ARG A 171 -1.36 14.93 22.89
N GLU A 172 -2.50 14.61 23.50
CA GLU A 172 -2.62 13.44 24.38
C GLU A 172 -2.39 12.16 23.61
N LYS A 173 -2.99 11.99 22.43
CA LYS A 173 -2.81 10.82 21.58
C LYS A 173 -1.35 10.67 21.11
N LEU A 174 -0.73 11.76 20.65
CA LEU A 174 0.71 11.74 20.28
C LEU A 174 1.60 11.35 21.45
N ALA A 175 1.33 11.87 22.66
CA ALA A 175 2.08 11.49 23.85
C ALA A 175 1.92 10.01 24.22
N MET A 176 0.69 9.47 24.10
CA MET A 176 0.42 8.04 24.34
C MET A 176 1.20 7.17 23.36
N VAL A 177 1.15 7.46 22.06
CA VAL A 177 1.86 6.67 21.03
C VAL A 177 3.37 6.77 21.21
N ARG A 178 3.91 7.96 21.50
CA ARG A 178 5.34 8.14 21.82
C ARG A 178 5.77 7.33 23.05
N GLY A 179 4.90 7.22 24.06
CA GLY A 179 5.11 6.33 25.21
C GLY A 179 5.27 4.87 24.77
N LYS A 180 4.39 4.38 23.90
CA LYS A 180 4.47 3.02 23.35
C LYS A 180 5.70 2.81 22.47
N MET A 181 6.05 3.76 21.63
CA MET A 181 7.30 3.71 20.85
C MET A 181 8.52 3.53 21.77
N LYS A 182 8.57 4.28 22.88
CA LYS A 182 9.64 4.16 23.87
C LYS A 182 9.67 2.79 24.55
N GLU A 183 8.53 2.25 24.94
CA GLU A 183 8.41 0.89 25.50
C GLU A 183 8.89 -0.17 24.49
N MET A 184 8.61 0.00 23.22
CA MET A 184 9.04 -0.88 22.12
C MET A 184 10.49 -0.63 21.70
N GLY A 185 11.14 0.42 22.24
CA GLY A 185 12.48 0.83 21.90
C GLY A 185 12.62 1.47 20.52
N ALA A 186 11.54 1.98 19.95
CA ALA A 186 11.54 2.68 18.67
C ALA A 186 11.87 4.16 18.84
N SER A 187 12.70 4.71 17.95
CA SER A 187 12.96 6.15 17.86
C SER A 187 12.09 6.86 16.83
N VAL A 188 11.66 6.13 15.80
CA VAL A 188 10.79 6.61 14.73
C VAL A 188 9.67 5.59 14.49
N PHE A 189 8.47 6.05 14.21
CA PHE A 189 7.35 5.23 13.76
C PHE A 189 6.83 5.76 12.43
N VAL A 190 6.86 4.91 11.40
CA VAL A 190 6.27 5.20 10.10
C VAL A 190 4.84 4.67 10.10
N ILE A 191 3.86 5.55 9.98
CA ILE A 191 2.43 5.22 10.04
C ILE A 191 1.82 5.43 8.64
N PRO A 192 1.60 4.36 7.88
CA PRO A 192 0.96 4.45 6.57
C PRO A 192 -0.56 4.35 6.63
N SER A 193 -1.13 3.72 7.66
CA SER A 193 -2.58 3.45 7.74
C SER A 193 -3.38 4.72 7.90
N LEU A 194 -4.31 4.96 6.97
CA LEU A 194 -5.10 6.20 6.92
C LEU A 194 -5.99 6.40 8.15
N ASP A 195 -6.57 5.32 8.65
CA ASP A 195 -7.40 5.31 9.85
C ASP A 195 -6.60 5.65 11.12
N GLU A 196 -5.38 5.15 11.22
CA GLU A 196 -4.47 5.45 12.32
C GLU A 196 -4.03 6.93 12.31
N VAL A 197 -3.66 7.47 11.14
CA VAL A 197 -3.33 8.88 10.98
C VAL A 197 -4.52 9.76 11.33
N ALA A 198 -5.71 9.43 10.79
CA ALA A 198 -6.95 10.16 11.05
C ALA A 198 -7.34 10.15 12.53
N TRP A 199 -7.20 8.99 13.21
CA TRP A 199 -7.47 8.86 14.64
C TRP A 199 -6.45 9.66 15.47
N LEU A 200 -5.15 9.50 15.18
CA LEU A 200 -4.07 10.11 15.95
C LEU A 200 -4.11 11.63 15.90
N LEU A 201 -4.39 12.17 14.72
CA LEU A 201 -4.40 13.63 14.49
C LEU A 201 -5.77 14.27 14.68
N ASN A 202 -6.82 13.54 15.01
CA ASN A 202 -8.21 14.03 15.03
C ASN A 202 -8.63 14.71 13.72
N LEU A 203 -8.13 14.19 12.60
CA LEU A 203 -8.46 14.67 11.27
C LEU A 203 -9.33 13.67 10.52
N ARG A 204 -10.15 14.16 9.61
CA ARG A 204 -10.98 13.34 8.72
C ARG A 204 -10.92 13.90 7.31
N GLY A 205 -11.25 13.08 6.32
CA GLY A 205 -11.37 13.44 4.92
C GLY A 205 -12.34 12.52 4.20
N ASN A 206 -12.41 12.61 2.87
CA ASN A 206 -13.33 11.83 2.06
C ASN A 206 -12.63 11.20 0.83
N ASP A 207 -11.33 10.93 0.92
CA ASP A 207 -10.56 10.36 -0.20
C ASP A 207 -10.91 8.89 -0.46
N VAL A 208 -11.42 8.19 0.54
CA VAL A 208 -11.85 6.79 0.44
C VAL A 208 -13.35 6.70 0.65
N LEU A 209 -14.04 6.03 -0.27
CA LEU A 209 -15.49 5.88 -0.22
C LEU A 209 -15.89 5.09 1.06
N PHE A 210 -16.90 5.57 1.77
CA PHE A 210 -17.44 5.02 3.02
C PHE A 210 -16.50 5.09 4.24
N THR A 211 -15.30 5.63 4.10
CA THR A 211 -14.34 5.73 5.19
C THR A 211 -13.86 7.18 5.31
N PRO A 212 -14.07 7.85 6.46
CA PRO A 212 -13.76 9.29 6.59
C PRO A 212 -12.27 9.53 6.82
N VAL A 213 -11.44 9.14 5.86
CA VAL A 213 -9.97 9.25 5.87
C VAL A 213 -9.48 10.07 4.68
N PHE A 214 -8.22 10.46 4.72
CA PHE A 214 -7.54 11.22 3.67
C PHE A 214 -6.17 10.62 3.37
N LEU A 215 -5.73 10.72 2.13
CA LEU A 215 -4.45 10.16 1.69
C LEU A 215 -3.30 10.87 2.40
N SER A 216 -2.58 10.15 3.24
CA SER A 216 -1.51 10.70 4.07
C SER A 216 -0.60 9.63 4.65
N TYR A 217 0.63 10.03 4.98
CA TYR A 217 1.54 9.27 5.84
C TYR A 217 1.93 10.13 7.04
N LEU A 218 2.22 9.49 8.15
CA LEU A 218 2.80 10.19 9.29
C LEU A 218 4.15 9.59 9.68
N LEU A 219 5.18 10.41 9.72
CA LEU A 219 6.46 10.09 10.32
C LEU A 219 6.46 10.66 11.74
N LEU A 220 6.40 9.79 12.74
CA LEU A 220 6.36 10.18 14.14
C LEU A 220 7.70 9.88 14.81
N GLU A 221 8.32 10.91 15.36
CA GLU A 221 9.53 10.85 16.16
C GLU A 221 9.22 11.17 17.63
N GLN A 222 10.19 11.06 18.51
CA GLN A 222 9.97 11.33 19.95
C GLN A 222 9.52 12.77 20.22
N ASP A 223 10.04 13.74 19.47
CA ASP A 223 9.77 15.16 19.70
C ASP A 223 9.01 15.82 18.54
N THR A 224 9.09 15.29 17.36
CA THR A 224 8.49 15.85 16.13
C THR A 224 7.48 14.89 15.49
N ALA A 225 6.65 15.43 14.62
CA ALA A 225 5.77 14.66 13.75
C ALA A 225 5.68 15.35 12.39
N THR A 226 5.80 14.57 11.30
CA THR A 226 5.68 15.10 9.94
C THR A 226 4.54 14.39 9.23
N LEU A 227 3.49 15.15 8.90
CA LEU A 227 2.35 14.68 8.11
C LEU A 227 2.64 14.91 6.62
N CYS A 228 2.84 13.83 5.88
CA CYS A 228 2.95 13.86 4.42
C CYS A 228 1.56 13.78 3.82
N VAL A 229 1.12 14.84 3.14
CA VAL A 229 -0.24 15.00 2.62
C VAL A 229 -0.24 15.90 1.38
N GLN A 230 -1.25 15.77 0.52
CA GLN A 230 -1.46 16.72 -0.56
C GLN A 230 -1.79 18.09 0.04
N ARG A 231 -0.97 19.10 -0.28
CA ARG A 231 -1.02 20.42 0.36
C ARG A 231 -2.38 21.10 0.22
N GLU A 232 -3.00 20.90 -0.92
CA GLU A 232 -4.28 21.47 -1.31
C GLU A 232 -5.45 20.96 -0.47
N ALA A 233 -5.32 19.78 0.15
CA ALA A 233 -6.33 19.20 1.03
C ALA A 233 -6.39 19.88 2.40
N VAL A 234 -5.33 20.58 2.82
CA VAL A 234 -5.20 21.11 4.18
C VAL A 234 -5.34 22.62 4.16
N SER A 235 -6.34 23.16 4.89
CA SER A 235 -6.52 24.61 5.05
C SER A 235 -5.41 25.24 5.91
N ALA A 236 -5.20 26.55 5.73
CA ALA A 236 -4.22 27.29 6.54
C ALA A 236 -4.55 27.28 8.05
N GLU A 237 -5.83 27.20 8.42
CA GLU A 237 -6.28 27.07 9.79
C GLU A 237 -5.87 25.73 10.39
N ILE A 238 -6.15 24.62 9.71
CA ILE A 238 -5.75 23.27 10.15
C ILE A 238 -4.23 23.16 10.24
N GLU A 239 -3.48 23.70 9.27
CA GLU A 239 -2.02 23.74 9.32
C GLU A 239 -1.51 24.49 10.56
N ALA A 240 -2.10 25.64 10.89
CA ALA A 240 -1.72 26.40 12.09
C ALA A 240 -1.99 25.60 13.38
N HIS A 241 -3.12 24.90 13.47
CA HIS A 241 -3.44 24.02 14.60
C HIS A 241 -2.46 22.84 14.70
N LEU A 242 -2.18 22.15 13.58
CA LEU A 242 -1.20 21.08 13.53
C LEU A 242 0.18 21.55 14.01
N LYS A 243 0.64 22.68 13.50
CA LYS A 243 1.92 23.29 13.90
C LYS A 243 1.97 23.62 15.40
N SER A 244 0.86 24.12 15.97
CA SER A 244 0.77 24.39 17.41
C SER A 244 0.90 23.12 18.25
N ASP A 245 0.53 21.96 17.71
CA ASP A 245 0.61 20.64 18.34
C ASP A 245 1.91 19.87 17.98
N GLY A 246 2.86 20.54 17.31
CA GLY A 246 4.17 19.96 16.97
C GLY A 246 4.12 19.03 15.74
N VAL A 247 3.13 19.20 14.86
CA VAL A 247 3.02 18.50 13.60
C VAL A 247 3.33 19.44 12.44
N THR A 248 4.28 19.09 11.60
CA THR A 248 4.63 19.82 10.37
C THR A 248 4.10 19.12 9.13
N LEU A 249 3.83 19.87 8.06
CA LEU A 249 3.40 19.30 6.78
C LEU A 249 4.58 19.09 5.84
N ALA A 250 4.51 18.02 5.05
CA ALA A 250 5.38 17.77 3.93
C ALA A 250 4.55 17.31 2.71
N PRO A 251 5.06 17.41 1.47
CA PRO A 251 4.42 16.82 0.29
C PRO A 251 4.14 15.32 0.48
N TYR A 252 3.03 14.84 -0.08
CA TYR A 252 2.56 13.46 0.11
C TYR A 252 3.63 12.39 -0.18
N ASP A 253 4.33 12.50 -1.31
CA ASP A 253 5.35 11.53 -1.72
C ASP A 253 6.70 11.68 -0.97
N ASP A 254 6.86 12.73 -0.17
CA ASP A 254 8.11 12.96 0.58
C ASP A 254 8.37 11.92 1.66
N ILE A 255 7.37 11.09 2.01
CA ILE A 255 7.56 10.02 3.02
C ILE A 255 8.76 9.13 2.70
N TYR A 256 8.93 8.73 1.45
CA TYR A 256 10.03 7.86 1.03
C TYR A 256 11.38 8.54 1.19
N ARG A 257 11.48 9.83 0.83
CA ARG A 257 12.68 10.64 1.00
C ARG A 257 13.01 10.89 2.48
N LEU A 258 11.99 11.15 3.30
CA LEU A 258 12.16 11.36 4.75
C LEU A 258 12.65 10.09 5.43
N VAL A 259 12.09 8.93 5.08
CA VAL A 259 12.54 7.63 5.58
C VAL A 259 13.97 7.34 5.13
N ALA A 260 14.31 7.62 3.87
CA ALA A 260 15.67 7.42 3.36
C ALA A 260 16.72 8.33 4.00
N ALA A 261 16.32 9.45 4.57
CA ALA A 261 17.18 10.41 5.25
C ALA A 261 17.36 10.14 6.76
N LEU A 262 16.80 9.06 7.29
CA LEU A 262 16.90 8.75 8.72
C LEU A 262 18.36 8.53 9.15
N PRO A 263 18.76 9.06 10.32
CA PRO A 263 20.14 8.91 10.83
C PRO A 263 20.56 7.46 11.05
N THR A 264 21.86 7.21 10.97
CA THR A 264 22.46 5.92 11.34
C THR A 264 22.07 5.52 12.76
N GLY A 265 21.69 4.24 12.94
CA GLY A 265 21.28 3.70 14.23
C GLY A 265 19.85 4.03 14.64
N THR A 266 19.07 4.66 13.75
CA THR A 266 17.63 4.85 13.97
C THR A 266 16.93 3.50 14.10
N ARG A 267 16.05 3.37 15.10
CA ARG A 267 15.16 2.21 15.26
C ARG A 267 13.78 2.56 14.76
N VAL A 268 13.43 2.02 13.57
CA VAL A 268 12.23 2.34 12.83
C VAL A 268 11.15 1.31 13.12
N LEU A 269 10.09 1.71 13.81
CA LEU A 269 8.87 0.91 13.95
C LEU A 269 8.05 1.01 12.67
N LEU A 270 7.64 -0.11 12.15
CA LEU A 270 6.64 -0.21 11.08
C LEU A 270 5.87 -1.52 11.24
N ASP A 271 4.66 -1.54 10.70
CA ASP A 271 3.81 -2.73 10.63
C ASP A 271 3.87 -3.28 9.20
N GLY A 272 4.47 -4.46 9.04
CA GLY A 272 4.75 -5.05 7.73
C GLY A 272 3.50 -5.43 6.93
N GLU A 273 2.35 -5.66 7.60
CA GLU A 273 1.07 -5.87 6.92
C GLU A 273 0.50 -4.58 6.34
N ARG A 274 0.78 -3.43 6.98
CA ARG A 274 0.25 -2.11 6.64
C ARG A 274 1.21 -1.27 5.81
N ALA A 275 2.52 -1.42 6.06
CA ALA A 275 3.53 -0.69 5.33
C ALA A 275 3.73 -1.28 3.93
N ASN A 276 3.67 -0.43 2.91
CA ASN A 276 4.01 -0.86 1.57
C ASN A 276 5.53 -1.13 1.43
N TYR A 277 5.87 -1.97 0.46
CA TYR A 277 7.25 -2.43 0.27
C TYR A 277 8.22 -1.29 -0.06
N ARG A 278 7.75 -0.22 -0.72
CA ARG A 278 8.55 0.98 -1.02
C ARG A 278 9.05 1.68 0.25
N ILE A 279 8.24 1.72 1.30
CA ILE A 279 8.66 2.27 2.60
C ILE A 279 9.82 1.47 3.14
N LEU A 280 9.72 0.12 3.16
CA LEU A 280 10.82 -0.73 3.64
C LEU A 280 12.09 -0.54 2.82
N GLN A 281 11.98 -0.51 1.48
CA GLN A 281 13.11 -0.26 0.58
C GLN A 281 13.77 1.11 0.81
N SER A 282 13.02 2.07 1.34
CA SER A 282 13.54 3.41 1.64
C SER A 282 14.28 3.47 2.97
N VAL A 283 14.14 2.48 3.86
CA VAL A 283 14.86 2.46 5.14
C VAL A 283 16.35 2.24 4.90
N PRO A 284 17.25 3.12 5.42
CA PRO A 284 18.67 2.94 5.24
C PRO A 284 19.16 1.63 5.88
N GLU A 285 20.14 0.95 5.26
CA GLU A 285 20.78 -0.25 5.82
C GLU A 285 21.40 -0.02 7.20
N SER A 286 21.72 1.23 7.52
CA SER A 286 22.27 1.64 8.82
C SER A 286 21.22 1.81 9.91
N ALA A 287 19.94 1.65 9.60
CA ALA A 287 18.81 1.70 10.54
C ALA A 287 18.32 0.28 10.88
N GLU A 288 17.77 0.10 12.07
CA GLU A 288 17.17 -1.15 12.52
C GLU A 288 15.64 -1.08 12.30
N VAL A 289 15.09 -2.03 11.55
CA VAL A 289 13.64 -2.16 11.37
C VAL A 289 13.05 -3.00 12.49
N LEU A 290 12.10 -2.43 13.22
CA LEU A 290 11.25 -3.10 14.20
C LEU A 290 9.91 -3.41 13.54
N ASP A 291 9.79 -4.57 12.89
CA ASP A 291 8.55 -5.03 12.29
C ASP A 291 7.63 -5.57 13.39
N ARG A 292 6.61 -4.80 13.74
CA ARG A 292 5.67 -5.07 14.83
C ARG A 292 4.29 -4.52 14.47
N THR A 293 3.25 -5.18 14.95
CA THR A 293 1.88 -4.64 14.90
C THR A 293 1.85 -3.22 15.46
N SER A 294 1.14 -2.34 14.76
CA SER A 294 1.00 -0.93 15.17
C SER A 294 0.44 -0.82 16.60
N PRO A 295 1.11 -0.08 17.49
CA PRO A 295 0.58 0.15 18.84
C PRO A 295 -0.77 0.89 18.84
N ILE A 296 -1.09 1.62 17.76
CA ILE A 296 -2.35 2.37 17.64
C ILE A 296 -3.54 1.42 17.52
N GLN A 297 -3.38 0.28 16.84
CA GLN A 297 -4.45 -0.73 16.72
C GLN A 297 -4.87 -1.33 18.07
N LEU A 298 -4.05 -1.20 19.09
CA LEU A 298 -4.29 -1.74 20.42
C LEU A 298 -4.77 -0.67 21.44
N MET A 299 -5.03 0.57 20.97
CA MET A 299 -5.51 1.71 21.76
C MET A 299 -6.98 1.99 21.48
#